data_e393d1c021452a90b44f24bfd03928c7
#
_entry.id   e393d1c021452a90b44f24bfd03928c7
#
_cell.length_a   1.000
_cell.length_b   1.000
_cell.length_c   1.000
_cell.angle_alpha   90.00
_cell.angle_beta   90.00
_cell.angle_gamma   90.00
#
_symmetry.space_group_name_H-M   'P 1'
#
loop_
_entity.id
_entity.type
_entity.pdbx_description
1 polymer ?
#
loop_
_entity_poly.entity_id
_entity_poly.type
_entity_poly.pdbx_seq_one_letter_code
_entity_poly.pdbx_strand_id
1 'polypeptide(L)'
;MIAPEVVSSLARHWDEGWNGADVEVIMAPFAPDVVFSSPFLPRLTGDPDQRTIDGADALRRYVVDALARASDVRYTLHRALRGMDSVVLVYTCHLPDGSDKPGADLLRVDAQGRVTEWHCHYSTDPTGCRG
;
A
#
# COMPACT_ATOMS: atom_id res chain seq x y z
N MET A 1 21.47 -0.61 -5.18
CA MET A 1 20.50 0.31 -4.52
C MET A 1 19.54 0.84 -5.57
N ILE A 2 18.28 0.95 -5.21
CA ILE A 2 17.23 1.42 -6.12
C ILE A 2 17.55 2.83 -6.64
N ALA A 3 17.31 3.07 -7.95
CA ALA A 3 17.52 4.38 -8.54
C ALA A 3 16.54 5.42 -7.96
N PRO A 4 16.99 6.67 -7.76
CA PRO A 4 16.11 7.73 -7.23
C PRO A 4 14.83 7.95 -8.04
N GLU A 5 14.88 7.76 -9.36
CA GLU A 5 13.74 7.93 -10.26
C GLU A 5 12.66 6.88 -10.00
N VAL A 6 13.05 5.65 -9.67
CA VAL A 6 12.13 4.58 -9.30
C VAL A 6 11.43 4.93 -7.98
N VAL A 7 12.18 5.41 -6.99
CA VAL A 7 11.63 5.83 -5.70
C VAL A 7 10.59 6.94 -5.90
N SER A 8 10.92 7.96 -6.67
CA SER A 8 10.03 9.09 -6.95
C SER A 8 8.77 8.64 -7.68
N SER A 9 8.90 7.73 -8.63
CA SER A 9 7.76 7.17 -9.38
C SER A 9 6.83 6.39 -8.46
N LEU A 10 7.37 5.53 -7.60
CA LEU A 10 6.57 4.73 -6.66
C LEU A 10 5.84 5.64 -5.66
N ALA A 11 6.52 6.63 -5.12
CA ALA A 11 5.91 7.60 -4.19
C ALA A 11 4.75 8.35 -4.84
N ARG A 12 4.93 8.79 -6.08
CA ARG A 12 3.89 9.50 -6.84
C ARG A 12 2.69 8.62 -7.12
N HIS A 13 2.90 7.39 -7.60
CA HIS A 13 1.80 6.44 -7.88
C HIS A 13 1.03 6.13 -6.62
N TRP A 14 1.72 5.94 -5.50
CA TRP A 14 1.08 5.70 -4.21
C TRP A 14 0.22 6.89 -3.79
N ASP A 15 0.81 8.09 -3.79
CA ASP A 15 0.15 9.31 -3.33
C ASP A 15 -1.05 9.69 -4.23
N GLU A 16 -0.82 9.79 -5.53
CA GLU A 16 -1.87 10.14 -6.48
C GLU A 16 -2.95 9.07 -6.55
N GLY A 17 -2.55 7.80 -6.47
CA GLY A 17 -3.48 6.68 -6.57
C GLY A 17 -4.42 6.62 -5.37
N TRP A 18 -3.88 6.63 -4.16
CA TRP A 18 -4.71 6.53 -2.95
C TRP A 18 -5.51 7.80 -2.70
N ASN A 19 -4.92 8.98 -2.82
CA ASN A 19 -5.64 10.24 -2.62
C ASN A 19 -6.63 10.55 -3.75
N GLY A 20 -6.37 10.07 -4.95
CA GLY A 20 -7.26 10.22 -6.10
C GLY A 20 -8.27 9.09 -6.26
N ALA A 21 -8.22 8.06 -5.39
CA ALA A 21 -9.05 6.85 -5.49
C ALA A 21 -8.97 6.24 -6.90
N ASP A 22 -7.76 6.15 -7.44
CA ASP A 22 -7.53 5.71 -8.82
C ASP A 22 -6.82 4.34 -8.81
N VAL A 23 -7.59 3.28 -9.03
CA VAL A 23 -7.07 1.91 -9.00
C VAL A 23 -6.00 1.67 -10.07
N GLU A 24 -6.11 2.28 -11.25
CA GLU A 24 -5.13 2.09 -12.30
C GLU A 24 -3.77 2.70 -11.93
N VAL A 25 -3.78 3.87 -11.30
CA VAL A 25 -2.56 4.52 -10.84
C VAL A 25 -1.91 3.70 -9.70
N ILE A 26 -2.72 3.19 -8.76
CA ILE A 26 -2.23 2.34 -7.67
C ILE A 26 -1.55 1.08 -8.23
N MET A 27 -2.20 0.42 -9.18
CA MET A 27 -1.76 -0.89 -9.68
C MET A 27 -0.62 -0.82 -10.69
N ALA A 28 -0.42 0.34 -11.33
CA ALA A 28 0.53 0.49 -12.44
C ALA A 28 1.95 -0.07 -12.15
N PRO A 29 2.56 0.15 -10.96
CA PRO A 29 3.93 -0.32 -10.72
C PRO A 29 4.04 -1.81 -10.35
N PHE A 30 2.93 -2.53 -10.15
CA PHE A 30 2.98 -3.90 -9.62
C PHE A 30 3.26 -4.94 -10.69
N ALA A 31 4.13 -5.90 -10.34
CA ALA A 31 4.39 -7.07 -11.16
C ALA A 31 3.17 -8.00 -11.15
N PRO A 32 2.99 -8.84 -12.21
CA PRO A 32 1.84 -9.76 -12.26
C PRO A 32 1.77 -10.75 -11.09
N ASP A 33 2.93 -11.12 -10.53
CA ASP A 33 3.06 -12.09 -9.43
C ASP A 33 3.28 -11.42 -8.07
N VAL A 34 2.90 -10.16 -7.91
CA VAL A 34 3.07 -9.40 -6.66
C VAL A 34 2.44 -10.12 -5.48
N VAL A 35 3.12 -10.05 -4.32
CA VAL A 35 2.61 -10.57 -3.04
C VAL A 35 2.33 -9.39 -2.11
N PHE A 36 1.12 -9.37 -1.56
CA PHE A 36 0.67 -8.32 -0.65
C PHE A 36 0.40 -8.88 0.73
N SER A 37 0.71 -8.11 1.78
CA SER A 37 0.27 -8.42 3.14
C SER A 37 -0.13 -7.16 3.89
N SER A 38 -1.06 -7.33 4.82
CA SER A 38 -1.49 -6.31 5.78
C SER A 38 -1.89 -7.01 7.07
N PRO A 39 -1.62 -6.43 8.25
CA PRO A 39 -2.01 -7.04 9.51
C PRO A 39 -3.52 -7.18 9.68
N PHE A 40 -4.32 -6.46 8.89
CA PHE A 40 -5.79 -6.54 8.96
C PHE A 40 -6.39 -7.50 7.95
N LEU A 41 -5.56 -8.15 7.13
CA LEU A 41 -6.03 -9.04 6.07
C LEU A 41 -6.92 -10.16 6.59
N PRO A 42 -6.58 -10.89 7.67
CA PRO A 42 -7.45 -11.95 8.19
C PRO A 42 -8.84 -11.45 8.56
N ARG A 43 -8.93 -10.26 9.17
CA ARG A 43 -10.21 -9.66 9.53
C ARG A 43 -11.04 -9.28 8.31
N LEU A 44 -10.39 -8.69 7.30
CA LEU A 44 -11.09 -8.21 6.10
C LEU A 44 -11.58 -9.34 5.21
N THR A 45 -10.84 -10.45 5.15
CA THR A 45 -11.22 -11.62 4.35
C THR A 45 -12.08 -12.62 5.09
N GLY A 46 -12.14 -12.53 6.42
CA GLY A 46 -12.85 -13.49 7.27
C GLY A 46 -12.11 -14.81 7.48
N ASP A 47 -10.88 -14.93 6.97
CA ASP A 47 -10.04 -16.10 7.12
C ASP A 47 -8.87 -15.78 8.05
N PRO A 48 -8.85 -16.34 9.29
CA PRO A 48 -7.80 -16.02 10.26
C PRO A 48 -6.41 -16.51 9.84
N ASP A 49 -6.32 -17.43 8.88
CA ASP A 49 -5.06 -17.98 8.41
C ASP A 49 -4.54 -17.29 7.14
N GLN A 50 -5.32 -16.41 6.54
CA GLN A 50 -4.89 -15.71 5.33
C GLN A 50 -3.91 -14.59 5.68
N ARG A 51 -2.68 -14.71 5.19
CA ARG A 51 -1.59 -13.78 5.48
C ARG A 51 -1.21 -12.94 4.28
N THR A 52 -1.50 -13.39 3.07
CA THR A 52 -1.12 -12.72 1.83
C THR A 52 -2.26 -12.73 0.82
N ILE A 53 -2.17 -11.78 -0.12
CA ILE A 53 -2.89 -11.83 -1.39
C ILE A 53 -1.83 -12.00 -2.46
N ASP A 54 -1.98 -13.01 -3.30
CA ASP A 54 -0.99 -13.36 -4.31
C ASP A 54 -1.51 -13.06 -5.72
N GLY A 55 -0.71 -12.32 -6.48
CA GLY A 55 -1.00 -11.94 -7.85
C GLY A 55 -1.72 -10.62 -8.00
N ALA A 56 -1.46 -9.94 -9.12
CA ALA A 56 -2.00 -8.60 -9.39
C ALA A 56 -3.51 -8.60 -9.53
N ASP A 57 -4.11 -9.66 -10.10
CA ASP A 57 -5.57 -9.68 -10.28
C ASP A 57 -6.30 -9.74 -8.95
N ALA A 58 -5.85 -10.59 -8.03
CA ALA A 58 -6.43 -10.68 -6.68
C ALA A 58 -6.17 -9.41 -5.89
N LEU A 59 -4.98 -8.82 -6.04
CA LEU A 59 -4.64 -7.56 -5.37
C LEU A 59 -5.51 -6.42 -5.88
N ARG A 60 -5.79 -6.35 -7.18
CA ARG A 60 -6.68 -5.34 -7.75
C ARG A 60 -8.06 -5.39 -7.08
N ARG A 61 -8.63 -6.57 -6.90
CA ARG A 61 -9.93 -6.73 -6.23
C ARG A 61 -9.88 -6.20 -4.80
N TYR A 62 -8.80 -6.51 -4.08
CA TYR A 62 -8.61 -5.97 -2.73
C TYR A 62 -8.52 -4.44 -2.73
N VAL A 63 -7.76 -3.85 -3.66
CA VAL A 63 -7.60 -2.39 -3.77
C VAL A 63 -8.93 -1.71 -4.07
N VAL A 64 -9.73 -2.25 -5.00
CA VAL A 64 -11.07 -1.73 -5.30
C VAL A 64 -11.94 -1.72 -4.04
N ASP A 65 -11.95 -2.82 -3.30
CA ASP A 65 -12.73 -2.92 -2.05
C ASP A 65 -12.20 -1.96 -0.98
N ALA A 66 -10.87 -1.83 -0.87
CA ALA A 66 -10.26 -0.91 0.09
C ALA A 66 -10.62 0.56 -0.21
N LEU A 67 -10.59 0.95 -1.48
CA LEU A 67 -11.00 2.29 -1.88
C LEU A 67 -12.47 2.57 -1.55
N ALA A 68 -13.33 1.57 -1.75
CA ALA A 68 -14.76 1.70 -1.41
C ALA A 68 -14.98 1.86 0.10
N ARG A 69 -14.25 1.08 0.92
CA ARG A 69 -14.37 1.15 2.39
C ARG A 69 -13.79 2.44 2.96
N ALA A 70 -12.74 2.97 2.35
CA ALA A 70 -11.95 4.09 2.86
C ALA A 70 -12.07 5.33 1.97
N SER A 71 -13.23 5.56 1.34
CA SER A 71 -13.43 6.65 0.39
C SER A 71 -13.21 8.03 0.98
N ASP A 72 -13.42 8.20 2.30
CA ASP A 72 -13.26 9.47 3.00
C ASP A 72 -11.91 9.62 3.69
N VAL A 73 -11.02 8.65 3.53
CA VAL A 73 -9.67 8.71 4.10
C VAL A 73 -8.77 9.53 3.17
N ARG A 74 -7.92 10.37 3.76
CA ARG A 74 -6.88 11.12 3.05
C ARG A 74 -5.52 10.75 3.62
N TYR A 75 -4.49 10.92 2.82
CA TYR A 75 -3.14 10.48 3.19
C TYR A 75 -2.16 11.63 2.98
N THR A 76 -1.23 11.79 3.95
CA THR A 76 -0.06 12.67 3.78
C THR A 76 1.17 11.77 3.72
N LEU A 77 1.81 11.72 2.56
CA LEU A 77 3.08 11.01 2.39
C LEU A 77 4.22 11.91 2.91
N HIS A 78 4.91 11.46 3.96
CA HIS A 78 5.96 12.26 4.60
C HIS A 78 7.32 12.02 3.99
N ARG A 79 7.65 10.76 3.72
CA ARG A 79 8.96 10.42 3.17
C ARG A 79 8.94 9.06 2.48
N ALA A 80 9.86 8.91 1.53
CA ALA A 80 10.19 7.67 0.88
C ALA A 80 11.65 7.34 1.21
N LEU A 81 11.87 6.20 1.84
CA LEU A 81 13.19 5.73 2.25
C LEU A 81 13.59 4.59 1.33
N ARG A 82 14.82 4.63 0.77
CA ARG A 82 15.25 3.61 -0.17
C ARG A 82 16.28 2.67 0.44
N GLY A 83 16.12 1.39 0.12
CA GLY A 83 17.06 0.33 0.45
C GLY A 83 17.80 -0.18 -0.78
N MET A 84 18.36 -1.37 -0.69
CA MET A 84 19.03 -2.02 -1.83
C MET A 84 18.02 -2.39 -2.91
N ASP A 85 16.91 -3.03 -2.54
CA ASP A 85 15.89 -3.53 -3.45
C ASP A 85 14.46 -3.23 -2.95
N SER A 86 14.32 -2.31 -2.00
CA SER A 86 13.01 -1.95 -1.43
C SER A 86 12.92 -0.46 -1.15
N VAL A 87 11.68 0.02 -1.08
CA VAL A 87 11.34 1.38 -0.70
C VAL A 87 10.36 1.30 0.46
N VAL A 88 10.52 2.15 1.46
CA VAL A 88 9.55 2.29 2.54
C VAL A 88 8.90 3.67 2.41
N LEU A 89 7.58 3.69 2.31
CA LEU A 89 6.77 4.91 2.28
C LEU A 89 6.19 5.13 3.67
N VAL A 90 6.47 6.29 4.27
CA VAL A 90 6.01 6.65 5.61
C VAL A 90 4.95 7.73 5.48
N TYR A 91 3.78 7.49 6.04
CA TYR A 91 2.63 8.37 5.84
C TYR A 91 1.74 8.48 7.07
N THR A 92 0.84 9.43 7.05
CA THR A 92 -0.26 9.58 8.00
C THR A 92 -1.59 9.41 7.26
N CYS A 93 -2.49 8.63 7.84
CA CYS A 93 -3.88 8.53 7.39
C CYS A 93 -4.72 9.51 8.19
N HIS A 94 -5.50 10.31 7.49
CA HIS A 94 -6.46 11.24 8.07
C HIS A 94 -7.85 10.65 7.92
N LEU A 95 -8.45 10.21 9.04
CA LEU A 95 -9.74 9.56 9.04
C LEU A 95 -10.89 10.55 9.14
N PRO A 96 -12.11 10.16 8.70
CA PRO A 96 -13.28 11.06 8.73
C PRO A 96 -13.67 11.54 10.13
N ASP A 97 -13.34 10.77 11.17
CA ASP A 97 -13.61 11.14 12.56
C ASP A 97 -12.63 12.19 13.13
N GLY A 98 -11.67 12.64 12.31
CA GLY A 98 -10.66 13.61 12.70
C GLY A 98 -9.41 13.01 13.33
N SER A 99 -9.36 11.68 13.50
CA SER A 99 -8.14 11.02 14.01
C SER A 99 -7.11 10.84 12.90
N ASP A 100 -5.83 10.87 13.32
CA ASP A 100 -4.69 10.61 12.45
C ASP A 100 -4.00 9.33 12.88
N LYS A 101 -3.61 8.49 11.91
CA LYS A 101 -2.94 7.22 12.19
C LYS A 101 -1.69 7.08 11.35
N PRO A 102 -0.57 6.64 11.96
CA PRO A 102 0.65 6.40 11.19
C PRO A 102 0.56 5.11 10.41
N GLY A 103 1.26 5.08 9.27
CA GLY A 103 1.41 3.88 8.47
C GLY A 103 2.74 3.89 7.75
N ALA A 104 3.18 2.70 7.35
CA ALA A 104 4.36 2.54 6.52
C ALA A 104 4.16 1.34 5.60
N ASP A 105 4.45 1.53 4.32
CA ASP A 105 4.37 0.47 3.32
C ASP A 105 5.78 0.15 2.81
N LEU A 106 6.14 -1.12 2.83
CA LEU A 106 7.37 -1.60 2.21
C LEU A 106 7.04 -2.14 0.83
N LEU A 107 7.77 -1.66 -0.18
CA LEU A 107 7.65 -2.10 -1.57
C LEU A 107 8.98 -2.70 -2.00
N ARG A 108 9.02 -4.00 -2.30
CA ARG A 108 10.20 -4.65 -2.88
C ARG A 108 10.12 -4.56 -4.39
N VAL A 109 11.26 -4.29 -5.02
CA VAL A 109 11.34 -3.97 -6.44
C VAL A 109 12.28 -4.94 -7.14
N ASP A 110 11.90 -5.41 -8.33
CA ASP A 110 12.76 -6.25 -9.17
C ASP A 110 13.72 -5.41 -10.02
N ALA A 111 14.53 -6.09 -10.84
CA ALA A 111 15.54 -5.44 -11.67
C ALA A 111 14.93 -4.51 -12.74
N GLN A 112 13.66 -4.68 -13.10
CA GLN A 112 12.95 -3.83 -14.05
C GLN A 112 12.20 -2.68 -13.37
N GLY A 113 12.31 -2.53 -12.06
CA GLY A 113 11.64 -1.47 -11.32
C GLY A 113 10.18 -1.76 -10.98
N ARG A 114 9.71 -3.00 -11.17
CA ARG A 114 8.34 -3.40 -10.83
C ARG A 114 8.28 -3.90 -9.40
N VAL A 115 7.16 -3.62 -8.73
CA VAL A 115 6.94 -4.04 -7.34
C VAL A 115 6.53 -5.51 -7.31
N THR A 116 7.33 -6.32 -6.61
CA THR A 116 7.08 -7.76 -6.44
C THR A 116 6.49 -8.11 -5.08
N GLU A 117 6.63 -7.23 -4.09
CA GLU A 117 6.04 -7.39 -2.76
C GLU A 117 5.60 -6.03 -2.24
N TRP A 118 4.45 -6.04 -1.56
CA TRP A 118 3.91 -4.86 -0.90
C TRP A 118 3.41 -5.27 0.48
N HIS A 119 4.02 -4.75 1.53
CA HIS A 119 3.68 -5.08 2.92
C HIS A 119 3.31 -3.82 3.68
N CYS A 120 2.07 -3.77 4.18
CA CYS A 120 1.57 -2.64 4.96
C CYS A 120 1.87 -2.83 6.44
N HIS A 121 2.19 -1.72 7.11
CA HIS A 121 2.50 -1.69 8.54
C HIS A 121 1.72 -0.56 9.19
N TYR A 122 1.12 -0.84 10.33
CA TYR A 122 0.33 0.12 11.09
C TYR A 122 0.75 0.09 12.55
N SER A 123 0.28 1.07 13.34
CA SER A 123 0.49 1.06 14.78
C SER A 123 -0.25 -0.12 15.41
N THR A 124 0.01 -0.38 16.70
CA THR A 124 -0.66 -1.45 17.44
C THR A 124 -2.14 -1.18 17.72
N ASP A 125 -2.65 -0.02 17.30
CA ASP A 125 -4.07 0.31 17.31
C ASP A 125 -4.85 -0.77 16.53
N PRO A 126 -6.00 -1.26 17.05
CA PRO A 126 -6.76 -2.32 16.42
C PRO A 126 -7.42 -1.92 15.09
N THR A 127 -7.44 -0.64 14.74
CA THR A 127 -8.00 -0.15 13.48
C THR A 127 -6.91 0.48 12.65
N GLY A 128 -6.74 -0.01 11.42
CA GLY A 128 -5.81 0.59 10.45
C GLY A 128 -6.46 1.68 9.63
N CYS A 129 -5.69 2.20 8.66
CA CYS A 129 -6.16 3.27 7.77
C CYS A 129 -7.23 2.79 6.79
N ARG A 130 -7.12 1.55 6.34
CA ARG A 130 -7.91 0.99 5.24
C ARG A 130 -8.77 -0.19 5.68
N GLY A 131 -8.84 -0.41 6.94
CA GLY A 131 -9.61 -1.50 7.54
C GLY A 131 -10.32 -1.08 8.79
#